data_3830dd0235b724860b90b473652d35cd
#
_entry.id   3830dd0235b724860b90b473652d35cd
#
_cell.length_a   1.000
_cell.length_b   1.000
_cell.length_c   1.000
_cell.angle_alpha   90.00
_cell.angle_beta   90.00
_cell.angle_gamma   90.00
#
_symmetry.space_group_name_H-M   'P 1'
#
loop_
_entity.id
_entity.type
_entity.pdbx_description
1 polymer ?
#
loop_
_entity_poly.entity_id
_entity_poly.type
_entity_poly.pdbx_seq_one_letter_code
_entity_poly.pdbx_strand_id
1 'polypeptide(L)'
;MFKLTPILLALIYGLVTYRISAWRTARELDTHSTELADPTLKRLTDRLAAALDLPRIRVYLYEIDPVNGLAAPDGRIFITRGFYRKFQAGEVTGEEMSTVIAHELGHVALGHAKRRMVDFSGQNALRTALMMVIGRFVPVVGPWIAGLLTNLLAARLSRGDEYEADEYAAALLAKAGIGLAPQISLFEKLDKMTNSRSGMAPAWLMSHPKTEERIAALRKLEAKWG
;
A
#
# COMPACT_ATOMS: atom_id res chain seq x y z
N MET A 1 -24.93 19.25 -28.15
CA MET A 1 -23.56 18.69 -28.27
C MET A 1 -22.86 18.84 -26.96
N PHE A 2 -22.58 17.76 -26.24
CA PHE A 2 -21.71 17.79 -25.04
C PHE A 2 -20.29 18.13 -25.51
N LYS A 3 -19.76 19.26 -25.02
CA LYS A 3 -18.38 19.63 -25.30
C LYS A 3 -17.45 18.66 -24.53
N LEU A 4 -16.77 17.76 -25.24
CA LEU A 4 -15.78 16.81 -24.67
C LEU A 4 -14.54 17.52 -24.11
N THR A 5 -14.35 18.80 -24.49
CA THR A 5 -13.20 19.62 -24.07
C THR A 5 -12.95 19.67 -22.55
N PRO A 6 -13.98 19.88 -21.68
CA PRO A 6 -13.74 19.90 -20.22
C PRO A 6 -13.28 18.55 -19.68
N ILE A 7 -13.80 17.45 -20.25
CA ILE A 7 -13.42 16.08 -19.84
C ILE A 7 -11.96 15.83 -20.24
N LEU A 8 -11.59 16.18 -21.47
CA LEU A 8 -10.23 16.03 -21.95
C LEU A 8 -9.23 16.85 -21.14
N LEU A 9 -9.57 18.10 -20.82
CA LEU A 9 -8.74 18.97 -19.96
C LEU A 9 -8.58 18.39 -18.53
N ALA A 10 -9.63 17.83 -17.95
CA ALA A 10 -9.58 17.18 -16.64
C ALA A 10 -8.68 15.94 -16.67
N LEU A 11 -8.73 15.14 -17.72
CA LEU A 11 -7.86 13.96 -17.90
C LEU A 11 -6.39 14.38 -18.07
N ILE A 12 -6.12 15.38 -18.91
CA ILE A 12 -4.76 15.92 -19.09
C ILE A 12 -4.22 16.49 -17.77
N TYR A 13 -5.02 17.28 -17.06
CA TYR A 13 -4.64 17.82 -15.75
C TYR A 13 -4.33 16.70 -14.75
N GLY A 14 -5.18 15.66 -14.67
CA GLY A 14 -4.96 14.49 -13.82
C GLY A 14 -3.66 13.75 -14.16
N LEU A 15 -3.38 13.55 -15.45
CA LEU A 15 -2.14 12.91 -15.89
C LEU A 15 -0.90 13.74 -15.58
N VAL A 16 -0.94 15.06 -15.81
CA VAL A 16 0.19 15.96 -15.53
C VAL A 16 0.47 16.02 -14.03
N THR A 17 -0.57 16.20 -13.21
CA THR A 17 -0.41 16.23 -11.74
C THR A 17 0.13 14.92 -11.19
N TYR A 18 -0.35 13.77 -11.71
CA TYR A 18 0.20 12.46 -11.36
C TYR A 18 1.70 12.35 -11.72
N ARG A 19 2.08 12.73 -12.95
CA ARG A 19 3.49 12.69 -13.40
C ARG A 19 4.40 13.55 -12.54
N ILE A 20 3.96 14.76 -12.21
CA ILE A 20 4.71 15.67 -11.33
C ILE A 20 4.83 15.10 -9.92
N SER A 21 3.73 14.55 -9.36
CA SER A 21 3.74 13.93 -8.04
C SER A 21 4.66 12.71 -7.99
N ALA A 22 4.55 11.81 -8.97
CA ALA A 22 5.41 10.62 -9.06
C ALA A 22 6.89 11.00 -9.18
N TRP A 23 7.22 12.02 -10.00
CA TRP A 23 8.59 12.51 -10.15
C TRP A 23 9.13 13.12 -8.86
N ARG A 24 8.32 13.94 -8.14
CA ARG A 24 8.72 14.52 -6.85
C ARG A 24 8.98 13.44 -5.82
N THR A 25 8.08 12.45 -5.71
CA THR A 25 8.23 11.31 -4.80
C THR A 25 9.49 10.52 -5.12
N ALA A 26 9.74 10.20 -6.40
CA ALA A 26 10.94 9.47 -6.80
C ALA A 26 12.22 10.24 -6.43
N ARG A 27 12.26 11.55 -6.68
CA ARG A 27 13.40 12.41 -6.34
C ARG A 27 13.63 12.51 -4.83
N GLU A 28 12.57 12.61 -4.04
CA GLU A 28 12.63 12.60 -2.57
C GLU A 28 13.24 11.29 -2.06
N LEU A 29 12.73 10.15 -2.57
CA LEU A 29 13.24 8.84 -2.23
C LEU A 29 14.69 8.64 -2.68
N ASP A 30 15.09 9.12 -3.86
CA ASP A 30 16.46 9.05 -4.36
C ASP A 30 17.45 9.84 -3.46
N THR A 31 17.00 10.97 -2.94
CA THR A 31 17.86 11.85 -2.12
C THR A 31 18.04 11.32 -0.70
N HIS A 32 17.00 10.66 -0.15
CA HIS A 32 16.95 10.27 1.27
C HIS A 32 16.95 8.76 1.49
N SER A 33 17.37 7.96 0.50
CA SER A 33 17.43 6.51 0.64
C SER A 33 18.77 5.94 0.15
N THR A 34 19.15 4.83 0.78
CA THR A 34 20.31 4.02 0.39
C THR A 34 19.87 2.58 0.18
N GLU A 35 20.56 1.80 -0.67
CA GLU A 35 20.26 0.38 -0.82
C GLU A 35 20.51 -0.36 0.49
N LEU A 36 19.54 -1.15 0.94
CA LEU A 36 19.59 -1.88 2.19
C LEU A 36 20.57 -3.07 2.08
N ALA A 37 21.67 -3.00 2.84
CA ALA A 37 22.77 -3.98 2.79
C ALA A 37 22.80 -4.92 4.00
N ASP A 38 21.66 -5.27 4.57
CA ASP A 38 21.57 -6.22 5.68
C ASP A 38 21.66 -7.67 5.17
N PRO A 39 22.59 -8.52 5.70
CA PRO A 39 22.78 -9.89 5.21
C PRO A 39 21.56 -10.80 5.45
N THR A 40 20.82 -10.61 6.53
CA THR A 40 19.64 -11.41 6.85
C THR A 40 18.50 -11.07 5.91
N LEU A 41 18.21 -9.77 5.74
CA LEU A 41 17.18 -9.30 4.85
C LEU A 41 17.52 -9.61 3.39
N LYS A 42 18.82 -9.53 3.00
CA LYS A 42 19.27 -9.93 1.67
C LYS A 42 18.94 -11.40 1.38
N ARG A 43 19.26 -12.32 2.29
CA ARG A 43 18.93 -13.76 2.10
C ARG A 43 17.44 -13.98 1.91
N LEU A 44 16.60 -13.28 2.65
CA LEU A 44 15.14 -13.39 2.55
C LEU A 44 14.63 -12.79 1.24
N THR A 45 15.14 -11.63 0.83
CA THR A 45 14.78 -11.03 -0.46
C THR A 45 15.28 -11.84 -1.66
N ASP A 46 16.44 -12.51 -1.54
CA ASP A 46 16.94 -13.45 -2.57
C ASP A 46 15.98 -14.67 -2.71
N ARG A 47 15.40 -15.18 -1.61
CA ARG A 47 14.36 -16.24 -1.64
C ARG A 47 13.07 -15.75 -2.31
N LEU A 48 12.63 -14.53 -2.00
CA LEU A 48 11.47 -13.93 -2.67
C LEU A 48 11.73 -13.71 -4.16
N ALA A 49 12.92 -13.25 -4.52
CA ALA A 49 13.33 -13.05 -5.91
C ALA A 49 13.33 -14.38 -6.68
N ALA A 50 13.92 -15.45 -6.11
CA ALA A 50 13.90 -16.78 -6.70
C ALA A 50 12.49 -17.31 -6.91
N ALA A 51 11.58 -17.08 -5.94
CA ALA A 51 10.17 -17.46 -6.06
C ALA A 51 9.42 -16.71 -7.18
N LEU A 52 9.90 -15.54 -7.59
CA LEU A 52 9.34 -14.72 -8.68
C LEU A 52 10.10 -14.85 -10.00
N ASP A 53 11.11 -15.73 -10.08
CA ASP A 53 12.02 -15.86 -11.23
C ASP A 53 12.70 -14.53 -11.59
N LEU A 54 12.97 -13.67 -10.58
CA LEU A 54 13.67 -12.41 -10.72
C LEU A 54 15.15 -12.55 -10.35
N PRO A 55 16.06 -11.80 -11.00
CA PRO A 55 17.47 -11.84 -10.67
C PRO A 55 17.77 -11.29 -9.27
N ARG A 56 17.00 -10.33 -8.82
CA ARG A 56 17.05 -9.75 -7.46
C ARG A 56 15.86 -8.84 -7.18
N ILE A 57 15.54 -8.66 -5.90
CA ILE A 57 14.68 -7.61 -5.40
C ILE A 57 15.54 -6.59 -4.65
N ARG A 58 15.53 -5.33 -5.12
CA ARG A 58 16.24 -4.24 -4.44
C ARG A 58 15.31 -3.59 -3.43
N VAL A 59 15.76 -3.56 -2.18
CA VAL A 59 15.10 -2.87 -1.09
C VAL A 59 15.98 -1.70 -0.66
N TYR A 60 15.35 -0.55 -0.43
CA TYR A 60 16.03 0.67 -0.03
C TYR A 60 15.62 1.05 1.40
N LEU A 61 16.55 1.63 2.11
CA LEU A 61 16.35 2.19 3.43
C LEU A 61 16.08 3.67 3.30
N TYR A 62 14.86 4.09 3.62
CA TYR A 62 14.43 5.48 3.60
C TYR A 62 14.64 6.12 4.96
N GLU A 63 15.39 7.22 5.01
CA GLU A 63 15.90 7.85 6.24
C GLU A 63 14.84 8.69 6.96
N ILE A 64 13.72 8.05 7.37
CA ILE A 64 12.68 8.66 8.21
C ILE A 64 12.35 7.78 9.40
N ASP A 65 11.86 8.39 10.51
CA ASP A 65 11.59 7.70 11.77
C ASP A 65 10.27 6.89 11.83
N PRO A 66 9.18 7.25 11.14
CA PRO A 66 7.94 6.47 11.20
C PRO A 66 8.17 5.00 10.78
N VAL A 67 7.50 4.05 11.47
CA VAL A 67 7.54 2.62 11.11
C VAL A 67 6.68 2.40 9.87
N ASN A 68 7.31 2.21 8.71
CA ASN A 68 6.59 2.05 7.43
C ASN A 68 7.38 1.24 6.40
N GLY A 69 6.66 0.63 5.45
CA GLY A 69 7.12 0.14 4.17
C GLY A 69 6.35 0.82 3.07
N LEU A 70 6.93 0.99 1.90
CA LEU A 70 6.25 1.57 0.76
C LEU A 70 6.83 1.11 -0.57
N ALA A 71 5.98 0.99 -1.57
CA ALA A 71 6.37 0.82 -2.97
C ALA A 71 6.34 2.17 -3.68
N ALA A 72 7.42 2.50 -4.38
CA ALA A 72 7.46 3.68 -5.23
C ALA A 72 6.74 3.44 -6.56
N PRO A 73 6.30 4.49 -7.26
CA PRO A 73 5.64 4.38 -8.56
C PRO A 73 6.47 3.68 -9.65
N ASP A 74 7.78 3.63 -9.48
CA ASP A 74 8.73 2.94 -10.37
C ASP A 74 8.97 1.46 -10.00
N GLY A 75 8.28 0.96 -8.97
CA GLY A 75 8.35 -0.43 -8.51
C GLY A 75 9.46 -0.73 -7.51
N ARG A 76 10.21 0.28 -7.04
CA ARG A 76 11.19 0.10 -5.96
C ARG A 76 10.50 -0.03 -4.61
N ILE A 77 11.05 -0.86 -3.74
CA ILE A 77 10.55 -1.10 -2.39
C ILE A 77 11.44 -0.36 -1.38
N PHE A 78 10.82 0.30 -0.45
CA PHE A 78 11.49 1.05 0.61
C PHE A 78 11.01 0.60 1.98
N ILE A 79 11.94 0.46 2.90
CA ILE A 79 11.71 0.27 4.34
C ILE A 79 12.24 1.50 5.06
N THR A 80 11.49 2.06 5.98
CA THR A 80 11.92 3.24 6.72
C THR A 80 12.98 2.89 7.78
N ARG A 81 13.82 3.88 8.12
CA ARG A 81 14.81 3.74 9.19
C ARG A 81 14.16 3.36 10.52
N GLY A 82 12.99 3.91 10.86
CA GLY A 82 12.26 3.55 12.07
C GLY A 82 11.86 2.08 12.10
N PHE A 83 11.43 1.51 10.95
CA PHE A 83 11.09 0.09 10.87
C PHE A 83 12.35 -0.81 10.95
N TYR A 84 13.42 -0.43 10.27
CA TYR A 84 14.69 -1.14 10.33
C TYR A 84 15.29 -1.15 11.75
N ARG A 85 15.15 -0.06 12.52
CA ARG A 85 15.54 -0.05 13.96
C ARG A 85 14.75 -1.06 14.78
N LYS A 86 13.46 -1.27 14.52
CA LYS A 86 12.65 -2.31 15.17
C LYS A 86 13.20 -3.72 14.89
N PHE A 87 13.62 -3.97 13.67
CA PHE A 87 14.31 -5.20 13.30
C PHE A 87 15.65 -5.35 14.03
N GLN A 88 16.50 -4.32 14.06
CA GLN A 88 17.78 -4.34 14.76
C GLN A 88 17.62 -4.55 16.27
N ALA A 89 16.54 -4.04 16.86
CA ALA A 89 16.21 -4.22 18.26
C ALA A 89 15.62 -5.61 18.59
N GLY A 90 15.39 -6.47 17.57
CA GLY A 90 14.76 -7.78 17.74
C GLY A 90 13.25 -7.73 18.01
N GLU A 91 12.62 -6.56 17.93
CA GLU A 91 11.16 -6.42 18.09
C GLU A 91 10.40 -7.00 16.89
N VAL A 92 11.03 -6.97 15.70
CA VAL A 92 10.54 -7.54 14.45
C VAL A 92 11.60 -8.48 13.90
N THR A 93 11.21 -9.68 13.46
CA THR A 93 12.14 -10.65 12.85
C THR A 93 12.42 -10.32 11.39
N GLY A 94 13.43 -10.96 10.79
CA GLY A 94 13.71 -10.81 9.36
C GLY A 94 12.58 -11.33 8.49
N GLU A 95 11.97 -12.45 8.89
CA GLU A 95 10.82 -13.05 8.22
C GLU A 95 9.60 -12.14 8.28
N GLU A 96 9.33 -11.50 9.42
CA GLU A 96 8.28 -10.49 9.56
C GLU A 96 8.55 -9.26 8.68
N MET A 97 9.82 -8.81 8.59
CA MET A 97 10.20 -7.72 7.69
C MET A 97 10.03 -8.11 6.23
N SER A 98 10.34 -9.36 5.85
CA SER A 98 10.14 -9.86 4.50
C SER A 98 8.67 -9.90 4.09
N THR A 99 7.76 -10.00 5.06
CA THR A 99 6.31 -9.90 4.84
C THR A 99 5.91 -8.53 4.29
N VAL A 100 6.45 -7.46 4.88
CA VAL A 100 6.17 -6.11 4.37
C VAL A 100 6.70 -5.95 2.95
N ILE A 101 7.91 -6.45 2.69
CA ILE A 101 8.50 -6.42 1.34
C ILE A 101 7.61 -7.17 0.35
N ALA A 102 7.12 -8.36 0.71
CA ALA A 102 6.23 -9.17 -0.13
C ALA A 102 4.87 -8.48 -0.37
N HIS A 103 4.32 -7.79 0.64
CA HIS A 103 3.09 -7.02 0.54
C HIS A 103 3.24 -5.83 -0.42
N GLU A 104 4.32 -5.06 -0.28
CA GLU A 104 4.62 -3.95 -1.19
C GLU A 104 4.86 -4.44 -2.64
N LEU A 105 5.50 -5.61 -2.81
CA LEU A 105 5.61 -6.26 -4.12
C LEU A 105 4.24 -6.64 -4.69
N GLY A 106 3.29 -7.03 -3.85
CA GLY A 106 1.90 -7.27 -4.24
C GLY A 106 1.26 -6.02 -4.84
N HIS A 107 1.42 -4.86 -4.20
CA HIS A 107 0.94 -3.59 -4.73
C HIS A 107 1.56 -3.24 -6.09
N VAL A 108 2.84 -3.54 -6.28
CA VAL A 108 3.53 -3.33 -7.56
C VAL A 108 3.04 -4.30 -8.63
N ALA A 109 3.03 -5.60 -8.32
CA ALA A 109 2.70 -6.67 -9.26
C ALA A 109 1.25 -6.58 -9.75
N LEU A 110 0.32 -6.25 -8.86
CA LEU A 110 -1.11 -6.11 -9.17
C LEU A 110 -1.47 -4.73 -9.74
N GLY A 111 -0.49 -3.81 -9.84
CA GLY A 111 -0.68 -2.49 -10.44
C GLY A 111 -1.61 -1.57 -9.67
N HIS A 112 -1.69 -1.72 -8.34
CA HIS A 112 -2.61 -0.95 -7.48
C HIS A 112 -2.38 0.56 -7.60
N ALA A 113 -1.14 1.03 -7.78
CA ALA A 113 -0.86 2.45 -7.99
C ALA A 113 -1.52 3.00 -9.26
N LYS A 114 -1.51 2.25 -10.37
CA LYS A 114 -2.20 2.62 -11.62
C LYS A 114 -3.71 2.53 -11.48
N ARG A 115 -4.20 1.48 -10.82
CA ARG A 115 -5.64 1.28 -10.53
C ARG A 115 -6.16 2.46 -9.72
N ARG A 116 -5.50 2.84 -8.61
CA ARG A 116 -5.88 3.98 -7.77
C ARG A 116 -5.91 5.31 -8.54
N MET A 117 -5.02 5.52 -9.49
CA MET A 117 -5.03 6.71 -10.35
C MET A 117 -6.28 6.74 -11.25
N VAL A 118 -6.62 5.61 -11.88
CA VAL A 118 -7.82 5.49 -12.73
C VAL A 118 -9.08 5.66 -11.89
N ASP A 119 -9.13 5.00 -10.71
CA ASP A 119 -10.24 5.08 -9.76
C ASP A 119 -10.42 6.50 -9.24
N PHE A 120 -9.34 7.20 -8.89
CA PHE A 120 -9.40 8.61 -8.47
C PHE A 120 -9.96 9.52 -9.56
N SER A 121 -9.54 9.33 -10.81
CA SER A 121 -10.08 10.07 -11.95
C SER A 121 -11.55 9.76 -12.18
N GLY A 122 -11.93 8.48 -12.11
CA GLY A 122 -13.32 8.01 -12.20
C GLY A 122 -14.19 8.53 -11.06
N GLN A 123 -13.68 8.51 -9.83
CA GLN A 123 -14.37 9.04 -8.63
C GLN A 123 -14.60 10.55 -8.74
N ASN A 124 -13.62 11.32 -9.22
CA ASN A 124 -13.79 12.75 -9.45
C ASN A 124 -14.83 13.04 -10.55
N ALA A 125 -14.84 12.26 -11.64
CA ALA A 125 -15.87 12.37 -12.67
C ALA A 125 -17.25 12.01 -12.12
N LEU A 126 -17.37 10.91 -11.36
CA LEU A 126 -18.61 10.50 -10.70
C LEU A 126 -19.08 11.54 -9.69
N ARG A 127 -18.19 12.07 -8.86
CA ARG A 127 -18.50 13.14 -7.90
C ARG A 127 -19.07 14.36 -8.62
N THR A 128 -18.43 14.79 -9.70
CA THR A 128 -18.88 15.93 -10.51
C THR A 128 -20.26 15.66 -11.10
N ALA A 129 -20.49 14.48 -11.68
CA ALA A 129 -21.79 14.08 -12.20
C ALA A 129 -22.87 14.05 -11.12
N LEU A 130 -22.58 13.44 -9.96
CA LEU A 130 -23.49 13.42 -8.81
C LEU A 130 -23.80 14.82 -8.29
N MET A 131 -22.78 15.69 -8.20
CA MET A 131 -22.98 17.09 -7.82
C MET A 131 -23.90 17.85 -8.79
N MET A 132 -23.75 17.63 -10.12
CA MET A 132 -24.62 18.25 -11.12
C MET A 132 -26.06 17.75 -11.02
N VAL A 133 -26.27 16.45 -10.79
CA VAL A 133 -27.61 15.86 -10.71
C VAL A 133 -28.25 16.14 -9.37
N ILE A 134 -27.61 15.74 -8.26
CA ILE A 134 -28.17 15.86 -6.91
C ILE A 134 -28.24 17.33 -6.49
N GLY A 135 -27.21 18.13 -6.81
CA GLY A 135 -27.16 19.55 -6.49
C GLY A 135 -28.28 20.37 -7.16
N ARG A 136 -28.85 19.87 -8.29
CA ARG A 136 -30.01 20.49 -8.92
C ARG A 136 -31.30 20.31 -8.08
N PHE A 137 -31.45 19.19 -7.38
CA PHE A 137 -32.64 18.88 -6.57
C PHE A 137 -32.49 19.27 -5.11
N VAL A 138 -31.26 19.20 -4.56
CA VAL A 138 -30.95 19.52 -3.17
C VAL A 138 -29.65 20.35 -3.09
N PRO A 139 -29.72 21.65 -3.37
CA PRO A 139 -28.52 22.48 -3.58
C PRO A 139 -27.54 22.53 -2.39
N VAL A 140 -28.06 22.52 -1.16
CA VAL A 140 -27.25 22.66 0.06
C VAL A 140 -26.61 21.34 0.49
N VAL A 141 -27.34 20.23 0.43
CA VAL A 141 -26.94 18.92 0.97
C VAL A 141 -26.34 18.01 -0.12
N GLY A 142 -26.69 18.26 -1.38
CA GLY A 142 -26.26 17.44 -2.53
C GLY A 142 -24.75 17.25 -2.65
N PRO A 143 -23.92 18.31 -2.54
CA PRO A 143 -22.47 18.19 -2.55
C PRO A 143 -21.91 17.33 -1.43
N TRP A 144 -22.53 17.40 -0.24
CA TRP A 144 -22.14 16.60 0.91
C TRP A 144 -22.46 15.10 0.71
N ILE A 145 -23.65 14.78 0.20
CA ILE A 145 -24.04 13.39 -0.15
C ILE A 145 -23.14 12.84 -1.24
N ALA A 146 -22.85 13.61 -2.31
CA ALA A 146 -21.95 13.18 -3.36
C ALA A 146 -20.54 12.89 -2.82
N GLY A 147 -20.03 13.74 -1.92
CA GLY A 147 -18.77 13.54 -1.23
C GLY A 147 -18.74 12.27 -0.39
N LEU A 148 -19.80 12.02 0.40
CA LEU A 148 -19.92 10.82 1.23
C LEU A 148 -19.90 9.54 0.37
N LEU A 149 -20.70 9.49 -0.69
CA LEU A 149 -20.77 8.31 -1.57
C LEU A 149 -19.44 8.03 -2.25
N THR A 150 -18.74 9.06 -2.75
CA THR A 150 -17.42 8.88 -3.38
C THR A 150 -16.37 8.44 -2.38
N ASN A 151 -16.37 8.96 -1.14
CA ASN A 151 -15.44 8.54 -0.10
C ASN A 151 -15.67 7.08 0.34
N LEU A 152 -16.93 6.66 0.45
CA LEU A 152 -17.27 5.26 0.75
C LEU A 152 -16.81 4.30 -0.35
N LEU A 153 -16.96 4.70 -1.62
CA LEU A 153 -16.47 3.92 -2.76
C LEU A 153 -14.94 3.83 -2.74
N ALA A 154 -14.24 4.97 -2.55
CA ALA A 154 -12.79 5.01 -2.43
C ALA A 154 -12.26 4.09 -1.32
N ALA A 155 -12.86 4.16 -0.14
CA ALA A 155 -12.49 3.32 0.99
C ALA A 155 -12.73 1.82 0.71
N ARG A 156 -13.78 1.47 -0.05
CA ARG A 156 -14.04 0.08 -0.43
C ARG A 156 -13.01 -0.47 -1.43
N LEU A 157 -12.65 0.32 -2.44
CA LEU A 157 -11.64 -0.06 -3.43
C LEU A 157 -10.27 -0.22 -2.77
N SER A 158 -9.87 0.75 -1.92
CA SER A 158 -8.62 0.66 -1.17
C SER A 158 -8.53 -0.58 -0.27
N ARG A 159 -9.63 -0.99 0.36
CA ARG A 159 -9.67 -2.24 1.15
C ARG A 159 -9.48 -3.47 0.28
N GLY A 160 -10.07 -3.51 -0.90
CA GLY A 160 -9.88 -4.60 -1.86
C GLY A 160 -8.41 -4.77 -2.23
N ASP A 161 -7.72 -3.67 -2.54
CA ASP A 161 -6.29 -3.67 -2.85
C ASP A 161 -5.43 -4.24 -1.70
N GLU A 162 -5.80 -3.98 -0.42
CA GLU A 162 -5.07 -4.51 0.73
C GLU A 162 -5.22 -6.03 0.85
N TYR A 163 -6.43 -6.57 0.66
CA TYR A 163 -6.65 -8.02 0.68
C TYR A 163 -5.92 -8.72 -0.48
N GLU A 164 -5.94 -8.14 -1.69
CA GLU A 164 -5.21 -8.67 -2.83
C GLU A 164 -3.69 -8.66 -2.58
N ALA A 165 -3.15 -7.60 -1.99
CA ALA A 165 -1.73 -7.51 -1.64
C ALA A 165 -1.34 -8.50 -0.53
N ASP A 166 -2.20 -8.72 0.47
CA ASP A 166 -1.99 -9.72 1.52
C ASP A 166 -1.99 -11.14 0.98
N GLU A 167 -2.94 -11.47 0.11
CA GLU A 167 -3.02 -12.80 -0.52
C GLU A 167 -1.81 -13.05 -1.41
N TYR A 168 -1.39 -12.04 -2.19
CA TYR A 168 -0.16 -12.10 -2.98
C TYR A 168 1.06 -12.33 -2.09
N ALA A 169 1.21 -11.57 -1.00
CA ALA A 169 2.30 -11.72 -0.05
C ALA A 169 2.30 -13.13 0.57
N ALA A 170 1.14 -13.62 1.00
CA ALA A 170 0.99 -14.95 1.57
C ALA A 170 1.44 -16.04 0.58
N ALA A 171 0.98 -15.97 -0.67
CA ALA A 171 1.38 -16.91 -1.72
C ALA A 171 2.88 -16.84 -2.02
N LEU A 172 3.45 -15.64 -2.09
CA LEU A 172 4.87 -15.43 -2.33
C LEU A 172 5.72 -15.96 -1.17
N LEU A 173 5.35 -15.69 0.07
CA LEU A 173 6.04 -16.18 1.27
C LEU A 173 6.00 -17.71 1.35
N ALA A 174 4.86 -18.32 1.04
CA ALA A 174 4.73 -19.77 0.97
C ALA A 174 5.63 -20.36 -0.12
N LYS A 175 5.60 -19.82 -1.35
CA LYS A 175 6.45 -20.24 -2.47
C LYS A 175 7.95 -20.05 -2.17
N ALA A 176 8.31 -19.00 -1.43
CA ALA A 176 9.67 -18.76 -0.98
C ALA A 176 10.09 -19.65 0.21
N GLY A 177 9.21 -20.51 0.73
CA GLY A 177 9.44 -21.39 1.87
C GLY A 177 9.59 -20.63 3.21
N ILE A 178 9.06 -19.40 3.31
CA ILE A 178 9.06 -18.59 4.56
C ILE A 178 7.80 -18.94 5.37
N GLY A 179 6.66 -19.18 4.69
CA GLY A 179 5.39 -19.47 5.33
C GLY A 179 4.59 -18.24 5.71
N LEU A 180 3.35 -18.45 6.19
CA LEU A 180 2.39 -17.40 6.53
C LEU A 180 2.49 -16.91 7.98
N ALA A 181 3.01 -17.74 8.89
CA ALA A 181 3.10 -17.40 10.30
C ALA A 181 3.78 -16.05 10.60
N PRO A 182 4.88 -15.65 9.91
CA PRO A 182 5.47 -14.33 10.09
C PRO A 182 4.54 -13.18 9.70
N GLN A 183 3.68 -13.35 8.70
CA GLN A 183 2.73 -12.32 8.26
C GLN A 183 1.66 -12.09 9.32
N ILE A 184 1.10 -13.16 9.88
CA ILE A 184 0.11 -13.09 10.96
C ILE A 184 0.75 -12.48 12.20
N SER A 185 1.94 -12.95 12.60
CA SER A 185 2.69 -12.44 13.76
C SER A 185 2.97 -10.94 13.65
N LEU A 186 3.42 -10.47 12.48
CA LEU A 186 3.67 -9.05 12.27
C LEU A 186 2.40 -8.21 12.46
N PHE A 187 1.27 -8.63 11.89
CA PHE A 187 0.02 -7.90 12.00
C PHE A 187 -0.46 -7.84 13.45
N GLU A 188 -0.33 -8.93 14.22
CA GLU A 188 -0.64 -8.94 15.65
C GLU A 188 0.26 -8.00 16.46
N LYS A 189 1.56 -7.91 16.11
CA LYS A 189 2.49 -6.96 16.74
C LYS A 189 2.13 -5.51 16.42
N LEU A 190 1.82 -5.21 15.17
CA LEU A 190 1.42 -3.86 14.74
C LEU A 190 0.11 -3.42 15.40
N ASP A 191 -0.86 -4.34 15.55
CA ASP A 191 -2.11 -4.07 16.24
C ASP A 191 -1.87 -3.76 17.73
N LYS A 192 -1.04 -4.54 18.41
CA LYS A 192 -0.63 -4.27 19.80
C LYS A 192 0.06 -2.91 19.97
N MET A 193 0.90 -2.51 18.99
CA MET A 193 1.55 -1.19 18.99
C MET A 193 0.55 -0.06 18.90
N THR A 194 -0.54 -0.23 18.14
CA THR A 194 -1.61 0.76 18.00
C THR A 194 -2.42 0.91 19.27
N ASN A 195 -2.71 -0.21 19.95
CA ASN A 195 -3.51 -0.25 21.17
C ASN A 195 -2.70 0.09 22.43
N SER A 196 -1.39 0.26 22.31
CA SER A 196 -0.54 0.66 23.44
C SER A 196 -0.74 2.14 23.77
N ARG A 197 -0.73 2.48 25.09
CA ARG A 197 -0.95 3.84 25.63
C ARG A 197 0.03 4.92 25.14
N SER A 198 1.05 4.59 24.36
CA SER A 198 1.98 5.54 23.75
C SER A 198 1.44 6.30 22.54
N GLY A 199 0.23 6.02 22.11
CA GLY A 199 -0.62 6.98 21.35
C GLY A 199 -0.32 7.19 19.88
N MET A 200 0.71 6.59 19.28
CA MET A 200 0.99 6.79 17.85
C MET A 200 0.93 5.45 17.12
N ALA A 201 -0.15 5.27 16.34
CA ALA A 201 -0.25 4.11 15.45
C ALA A 201 0.95 4.09 14.49
N PRO A 202 1.55 2.91 14.22
CA PRO A 202 2.57 2.79 13.18
C PRO A 202 2.07 3.41 11.87
N ALA A 203 2.92 4.18 11.19
CA ALA A 203 2.54 4.87 9.94
C ALA A 203 2.07 3.86 8.89
N TRP A 204 2.58 2.63 8.92
CA TRP A 204 2.13 1.54 8.06
C TRP A 204 0.64 1.22 8.23
N LEU A 205 0.11 1.18 9.46
CA LEU A 205 -1.32 0.96 9.71
C LEU A 205 -2.20 2.13 9.29
N MET A 206 -1.65 3.35 9.22
CA MET A 206 -2.39 4.51 8.71
C MET A 206 -2.58 4.42 7.18
N SER A 207 -1.61 3.86 6.46
CA SER A 207 -1.69 3.62 5.02
C SER A 207 -2.41 2.30 4.67
N HIS A 208 -2.37 1.29 5.57
CA HIS A 208 -2.91 -0.07 5.39
C HIS A 208 -3.86 -0.47 6.55
N PRO A 209 -5.06 0.11 6.63
CA PRO A 209 -5.96 -0.06 7.78
C PRO A 209 -6.62 -1.45 7.86
N LYS A 210 -7.26 -1.73 9.00
CA LYS A 210 -8.08 -2.93 9.30
C LYS A 210 -7.32 -4.24 9.49
N THR A 211 -6.47 -4.27 10.51
CA THR A 211 -5.60 -5.41 10.82
C THR A 211 -6.37 -6.67 11.23
N GLU A 212 -7.42 -6.58 12.06
CA GLU A 212 -8.18 -7.74 12.54
C GLU A 212 -8.83 -8.57 11.42
N GLU A 213 -9.52 -7.89 10.49
CA GLU A 213 -10.18 -8.57 9.36
C GLU A 213 -9.14 -9.22 8.44
N ARG A 214 -7.98 -8.57 8.24
CA ARG A 214 -6.86 -9.07 7.43
C ARG A 214 -6.23 -10.30 8.09
N ILE A 215 -5.98 -10.28 9.41
CA ILE A 215 -5.52 -11.45 10.17
C ILE A 215 -6.48 -12.63 10.02
N ALA A 216 -7.79 -12.39 10.16
CA ALA A 216 -8.78 -13.44 9.99
C ALA A 216 -8.79 -14.05 8.58
N ALA A 217 -8.58 -13.23 7.54
CA ALA A 217 -8.44 -13.70 6.16
C ALA A 217 -7.17 -14.55 5.97
N LEU A 218 -6.02 -14.10 6.50
CA LEU A 218 -4.76 -14.85 6.43
C LEU A 218 -4.82 -16.19 7.16
N ARG A 219 -5.46 -16.27 8.33
CA ARG A 219 -5.66 -17.53 9.05
C ARG A 219 -6.52 -18.53 8.25
N LYS A 220 -7.51 -18.04 7.48
CA LYS A 220 -8.27 -18.89 6.56
C LYS A 220 -7.41 -19.42 5.42
N LEU A 221 -6.51 -18.61 4.88
CA LEU A 221 -5.56 -19.05 3.85
C LEU A 221 -4.57 -20.07 4.41
N GLU A 222 -4.03 -19.84 5.60
CA GLU A 222 -3.13 -20.79 6.29
C GLU A 222 -3.79 -22.14 6.48
N ALA A 223 -5.04 -22.18 6.97
CA ALA A 223 -5.80 -23.41 7.13
C ALA A 223 -6.15 -24.13 5.80
N LYS A 224 -6.16 -23.39 4.68
CA LYS A 224 -6.44 -23.96 3.35
C LYS A 224 -5.18 -24.52 2.68
N TRP A 225 -4.01 -23.97 2.98
CA TRP A 225 -2.74 -24.33 2.33
C TRP A 225 -1.83 -25.21 3.19
N GLY A 226 -2.10 -25.32 4.50
CA GLY A 226 -1.44 -26.22 5.45
C GLY A 226 -2.15 -27.54 5.53
#